data_d932f63f1d772269615b3c4e43ed9489
#
_entry.id   d932f63f1d772269615b3c4e43ed9489
#
_cell.length_a   1.000
_cell.length_b   1.000
_cell.length_c   1.000
_cell.angle_alpha   90.00
_cell.angle_beta   90.00
_cell.angle_gamma   90.00
#
_symmetry.space_group_name_H-M   'P 1'
#
loop_
_entity.id
_entity.type
_entity.pdbx_description
1 polymer ?
#
loop_
_entity_poly.entity_id
_entity_poly.type
_entity_poly.pdbx_seq_one_letter_code
_entity_poly.pdbx_strand_id
1 'polypeptide(L)'
;MLKRVFKLFQIARKLSTSGAIDTINQVHQIPISINLFFSLISIGSKNTSLRNNNPGQNLCEALQGMGTTFIKLGQFLATRPDIIGEEMAKDLEKLQDKVPAFELYEAKKVIKKEIGEIQYQNIIEIGEPIAAASIAQVHFAKIKNENQEKQVAIKILRPDIEQLFNEELDALMLFAYIVENTISKAKRLKLVEVVHLLREITNIEMDLRFEAAAANELYENTKLDKGFNVPKI
;
A
#
# COMPACT_ATOMS: atom_id res chain seq x y z
N MET A 1 -16.55 -14.71 -8.43
CA MET A 1 -17.57 -13.77 -7.94
C MET A 1 -17.73 -13.85 -6.41
N LEU A 2 -17.96 -15.01 -5.82
CA LEU A 2 -18.17 -15.16 -4.36
C LEU A 2 -17.00 -14.64 -3.49
N LYS A 3 -15.75 -14.91 -3.88
CA LYS A 3 -14.55 -14.41 -3.18
C LYS A 3 -14.47 -12.88 -3.15
N ARG A 4 -14.79 -12.20 -4.25
CA ARG A 4 -14.80 -10.72 -4.33
C ARG A 4 -15.86 -10.12 -3.41
N VAL A 5 -17.05 -10.70 -3.39
CA VAL A 5 -18.14 -10.25 -2.50
C VAL A 5 -17.77 -10.45 -1.03
N PHE A 6 -17.17 -11.60 -0.69
CA PHE A 6 -16.70 -11.86 0.66
C PHE A 6 -15.60 -10.88 1.09
N LYS A 7 -14.64 -10.61 0.21
CA LYS A 7 -13.57 -9.63 0.46
C LYS A 7 -14.15 -8.21 0.62
N LEU A 8 -15.11 -7.83 -0.24
CA LEU A 8 -15.82 -6.55 -0.11
C LEU A 8 -16.51 -6.43 1.25
N PHE A 9 -17.16 -7.50 1.72
CA PHE A 9 -17.78 -7.52 3.03
C PHE A 9 -16.76 -7.34 4.16
N GLN A 10 -15.60 -8.01 4.08
CA GLN A 10 -14.51 -7.83 5.04
C GLN A 10 -13.98 -6.38 5.06
N ILE A 11 -13.78 -5.78 3.88
CA ILE A 11 -13.34 -4.39 3.75
C ILE A 11 -14.41 -3.44 4.31
N ALA A 12 -15.66 -3.62 3.93
CA ALA A 12 -16.79 -2.81 4.43
C ALA A 12 -16.89 -2.89 5.98
N ARG A 13 -16.70 -4.09 6.55
CA ARG A 13 -16.68 -4.27 8.00
C ARG A 13 -15.50 -3.55 8.64
N LYS A 14 -14.28 -3.66 8.08
CA LYS A 14 -13.11 -2.93 8.58
C LYS A 14 -13.31 -1.42 8.52
N LEU A 15 -13.82 -0.88 7.40
CA LEU A 15 -14.15 0.55 7.26
C LEU A 15 -15.18 1.02 8.30
N SER A 16 -16.22 0.22 8.53
CA SER A 16 -17.25 0.55 9.51
C SER A 16 -16.74 0.53 10.95
N THR A 17 -15.86 -0.44 11.28
CA THR A 17 -15.35 -0.60 12.66
C THR A 17 -14.17 0.31 12.98
N SER A 18 -13.48 0.85 11.96
CA SER A 18 -12.34 1.76 12.12
C SER A 18 -12.74 3.23 12.31
N GLY A 19 -14.03 3.57 12.19
CA GLY A 19 -14.50 4.95 12.24
C GLY A 19 -14.28 5.75 10.95
N ALA A 20 -13.74 5.13 9.90
CA ALA A 20 -13.51 5.80 8.61
C ALA A 20 -14.82 6.30 7.99
N ILE A 21 -15.91 5.54 8.13
CA ILE A 21 -17.23 5.93 7.62
C ILE A 21 -17.78 7.16 8.35
N ASP A 22 -17.65 7.19 9.67
CA ASP A 22 -18.11 8.35 10.47
C ASP A 22 -17.33 9.60 10.10
N THR A 23 -16.03 9.46 9.86
CA THR A 23 -15.15 10.53 9.41
C THR A 23 -15.55 11.06 8.02
N ILE A 24 -15.77 10.16 7.07
CA ILE A 24 -16.22 10.55 5.71
C ILE A 24 -17.60 11.21 5.77
N ASN A 25 -18.49 10.74 6.64
CA ASN A 25 -19.84 11.29 6.78
C ASN A 25 -19.84 12.72 7.36
N GLN A 26 -18.83 13.09 8.15
CA GLN A 26 -18.65 14.48 8.65
C GLN A 26 -18.32 15.47 7.52
N VAL A 27 -17.59 15.00 6.50
CA VAL A 27 -17.15 15.84 5.37
C VAL A 27 -18.11 15.75 4.18
N HIS A 28 -18.60 14.56 3.91
CA HIS A 28 -19.53 14.28 2.81
C HIS A 28 -20.76 13.57 3.34
N GLN A 29 -21.95 14.18 3.17
CA GLN A 29 -23.20 13.56 3.56
C GLN A 29 -23.41 12.24 2.82
N ILE A 30 -23.13 11.12 3.49
CA ILE A 30 -23.36 9.77 2.95
C ILE A 30 -24.87 9.49 2.98
N PRO A 31 -25.44 8.95 1.89
CA PRO A 31 -26.86 8.57 1.87
C PRO A 31 -27.23 7.64 3.03
N ILE A 32 -28.41 7.83 3.60
CA ILE A 32 -28.91 7.08 4.76
C ILE A 32 -28.88 5.56 4.50
N SER A 33 -29.16 5.12 3.28
CA SER A 33 -29.11 3.69 2.89
C SER A 33 -27.73 3.09 3.03
N ILE A 34 -26.67 3.85 2.71
CA ILE A 34 -25.27 3.43 2.84
C ILE A 34 -24.85 3.42 4.32
N ASN A 35 -25.20 4.47 5.07
CA ASN A 35 -24.97 4.51 6.52
C ASN A 35 -25.65 3.34 7.22
N LEU A 36 -26.90 3.02 6.87
CA LEU A 36 -27.61 1.87 7.42
C LEU A 36 -26.91 0.54 7.10
N PHE A 37 -26.43 0.38 5.85
CA PHE A 37 -25.67 -0.81 5.45
C PHE A 37 -24.40 -0.99 6.30
N PHE A 38 -23.59 0.07 6.46
CA PHE A 38 -22.39 0.01 7.30
C PHE A 38 -22.72 -0.20 8.78
N SER A 39 -23.79 0.40 9.29
CA SER A 39 -24.26 0.19 10.66
C SER A 39 -24.68 -1.28 10.91
N LEU A 40 -25.36 -1.90 9.95
CA LEU A 40 -25.73 -3.32 10.04
C LEU A 40 -24.51 -4.25 10.03
N ILE A 41 -23.49 -3.94 9.22
CA ILE A 41 -22.26 -4.73 9.14
C ILE A 41 -21.42 -4.60 10.43
N SER A 42 -21.50 -3.47 11.13
CA SER A 42 -20.75 -3.21 12.37
C SER A 42 -21.38 -3.83 13.61
N ILE A 43 -22.59 -4.40 13.52
CA ILE A 43 -23.28 -5.03 14.67
C ILE A 43 -22.36 -6.12 15.26
N GLY A 44 -22.15 -6.03 16.58
CA GLY A 44 -21.31 -6.99 17.33
C GLY A 44 -19.80 -6.70 17.31
N SER A 45 -19.38 -5.62 16.68
CA SER A 45 -17.99 -5.14 16.77
C SER A 45 -17.87 -4.04 17.82
N LYS A 46 -16.80 -4.05 18.61
CA LYS A 46 -16.46 -2.90 19.45
C LYS A 46 -16.02 -1.78 18.52
N ASN A 47 -16.86 -0.77 18.36
CA ASN A 47 -16.45 0.48 17.67
C ASN A 47 -15.25 1.04 18.43
N THR A 48 -14.10 1.00 17.82
CA THR A 48 -12.98 1.85 18.21
C THR A 48 -13.38 3.24 17.72
N SER A 49 -14.24 3.92 18.49
CA SER A 49 -14.54 5.32 18.21
C SER A 49 -13.24 6.07 18.32
N LEU A 50 -12.69 6.45 17.17
CA LEU A 50 -11.50 7.27 17.09
C LEU A 50 -11.82 8.59 17.79
N ARG A 51 -11.12 8.85 18.89
CA ARG A 51 -11.45 9.92 19.85
C ARG A 51 -10.86 11.27 19.47
N ASN A 52 -10.19 11.40 18.32
CA ASN A 52 -9.61 12.65 17.89
C ASN A 52 -10.67 13.55 17.24
N ASN A 53 -10.64 14.84 17.59
CA ASN A 53 -11.53 15.84 16.99
C ASN A 53 -11.16 16.18 15.52
N ASN A 54 -10.09 15.55 14.98
CA ASN A 54 -9.63 15.78 13.62
C ASN A 54 -10.02 14.61 12.71
N PRO A 55 -10.96 14.81 11.77
CA PRO A 55 -11.42 13.78 10.84
C PRO A 55 -10.30 13.15 9.98
N GLY A 56 -9.33 13.96 9.53
CA GLY A 56 -8.23 13.47 8.71
C GLY A 56 -7.30 12.52 9.46
N GLN A 57 -7.00 12.82 10.73
CA GLN A 57 -6.21 11.91 11.58
C GLN A 57 -6.92 10.59 11.84
N ASN A 58 -8.23 10.64 12.09
CA ASN A 58 -9.05 9.44 12.27
C ASN A 58 -9.03 8.57 11.02
N LEU A 59 -9.10 9.18 9.83
CA LEU A 59 -9.00 8.46 8.57
C LEU A 59 -7.61 7.85 8.36
N CYS A 60 -6.53 8.57 8.70
CA CYS A 60 -5.16 8.02 8.68
C CYS A 60 -5.03 6.78 9.53
N GLU A 61 -5.46 6.82 10.80
CA GLU A 61 -5.39 5.68 11.72
C GLU A 61 -6.23 4.50 11.20
N ALA A 62 -7.41 4.79 10.66
CA ALA A 62 -8.28 3.78 10.06
C ALA A 62 -7.58 3.07 8.88
N LEU A 63 -7.02 3.84 7.93
CA LEU A 63 -6.34 3.29 6.76
C LEU A 63 -5.08 2.50 7.14
N GLN A 64 -4.29 2.98 8.10
CA GLN A 64 -3.14 2.25 8.66
C GLN A 64 -3.56 0.91 9.26
N GLY A 65 -4.62 0.89 10.06
CA GLY A 65 -5.16 -0.34 10.67
C GLY A 65 -5.75 -1.33 9.67
N MET A 66 -6.07 -0.90 8.47
CA MET A 66 -6.62 -1.75 7.41
C MET A 66 -5.56 -2.49 6.60
N GLY A 67 -4.31 -2.03 6.62
CA GLY A 67 -3.19 -2.68 5.97
C GLY A 67 -2.67 -1.97 4.73
N THR A 68 -1.74 -2.60 4.05
CA THR A 68 -0.89 -2.03 3.00
C THR A 68 -1.66 -1.39 1.85
N THR A 69 -2.67 -2.05 1.29
CA THR A 69 -3.49 -1.52 0.19
C THR A 69 -4.18 -0.21 0.58
N PHE A 70 -4.65 -0.12 1.82
CA PHE A 70 -5.35 1.07 2.31
C PHE A 70 -4.39 2.19 2.68
N ILE A 71 -3.17 1.88 3.12
CA ILE A 71 -2.09 2.86 3.26
C ILE A 71 -1.80 3.48 1.89
N LYS A 72 -1.63 2.66 0.85
CA LYS A 72 -1.41 3.13 -0.52
C LYS A 72 -2.60 3.93 -1.08
N LEU A 73 -3.82 3.48 -0.80
CA LEU A 73 -5.03 4.25 -1.15
C LEU A 73 -5.01 5.63 -0.47
N GLY A 74 -4.68 5.70 0.81
CA GLY A 74 -4.60 6.96 1.55
C GLY A 74 -3.51 7.89 1.02
N GLN A 75 -2.32 7.36 0.72
CA GLN A 75 -1.23 8.10 0.09
C GLN A 75 -1.63 8.65 -1.28
N PHE A 76 -2.32 7.82 -2.08
CA PHE A 76 -2.87 8.27 -3.36
C PHE A 76 -3.93 9.37 -3.17
N LEU A 77 -4.86 9.21 -2.24
CA LEU A 77 -5.88 10.22 -1.95
C LEU A 77 -5.28 11.54 -1.42
N ALA A 78 -4.15 11.50 -0.69
CA ALA A 78 -3.42 12.69 -0.27
C ALA A 78 -3.00 13.59 -1.45
N THR A 79 -2.76 13.00 -2.63
CA THR A 79 -2.45 13.75 -3.86
C THR A 79 -3.70 14.25 -4.61
N ARG A 80 -4.91 13.97 -4.08
CA ARG A 80 -6.19 14.25 -4.73
C ARG A 80 -7.14 15.05 -3.84
N PRO A 81 -6.76 16.30 -3.49
CA PRO A 81 -7.61 17.18 -2.67
C PRO A 81 -8.97 17.48 -3.34
N ASP A 82 -9.06 17.35 -4.66
CA ASP A 82 -10.32 17.45 -5.41
C ASP A 82 -11.36 16.38 -5.02
N ILE A 83 -10.93 15.23 -4.51
CA ILE A 83 -11.80 14.13 -4.08
C ILE A 83 -12.17 14.25 -2.60
N ILE A 84 -11.19 14.51 -1.72
CA ILE A 84 -11.37 14.41 -0.27
C ILE A 84 -11.33 15.74 0.47
N GLY A 85 -11.03 16.83 -0.22
CA GLY A 85 -10.84 18.17 0.35
C GLY A 85 -9.41 18.39 0.86
N GLU A 86 -8.99 19.67 0.89
CA GLU A 86 -7.61 20.08 1.18
C GLU A 86 -7.14 19.68 2.59
N GLU A 87 -7.99 19.88 3.61
CA GLU A 87 -7.64 19.58 5.00
C GLU A 87 -7.38 18.07 5.20
N MET A 88 -8.24 17.24 4.65
CA MET A 88 -8.09 15.78 4.76
C MET A 88 -6.90 15.29 3.94
N ALA A 89 -6.66 15.82 2.76
CA ALA A 89 -5.48 15.49 1.94
C ALA A 89 -4.19 15.78 2.70
N LYS A 90 -4.08 16.96 3.33
CA LYS A 90 -2.93 17.35 4.16
C LYS A 90 -2.72 16.43 5.38
N ASP A 91 -3.80 15.94 5.98
CA ASP A 91 -3.66 14.97 7.08
C ASP A 91 -3.21 13.60 6.56
N LEU A 92 -3.69 13.18 5.40
CA LEU A 92 -3.27 11.91 4.77
C LEU A 92 -1.81 11.93 4.28
N GLU A 93 -1.20 13.10 4.02
CA GLU A 93 0.24 13.21 3.75
C GLU A 93 1.10 12.65 4.90
N LYS A 94 0.56 12.61 6.11
CA LYS A 94 1.22 12.05 7.30
C LYS A 94 1.19 10.53 7.34
N LEU A 95 0.47 9.87 6.41
CA LEU A 95 0.43 8.41 6.32
C LEU A 95 1.83 7.86 6.10
N GLN A 96 2.33 7.17 7.12
CA GLN A 96 3.66 6.58 7.06
C GLN A 96 3.60 5.18 6.46
N ASP A 97 4.56 4.90 5.61
CA ASP A 97 4.77 3.58 4.99
C ASP A 97 5.42 2.57 5.96
N LYS A 98 5.24 2.79 7.28
CA LYS A 98 5.83 1.94 8.32
C LYS A 98 4.92 0.75 8.61
N VAL A 99 5.24 -0.37 8.01
CA VAL A 99 4.62 -1.67 8.31
C VAL A 99 5.68 -2.55 8.97
N PRO A 100 5.35 -3.31 10.03
CA PRO A 100 6.31 -4.21 10.67
C PRO A 100 7.03 -5.09 9.65
N ALA A 101 8.32 -5.31 9.86
CA ALA A 101 9.09 -6.21 9.01
C ALA A 101 8.53 -7.63 9.09
N PHE A 102 8.61 -8.37 7.99
CA PHE A 102 8.36 -9.81 8.01
C PHE A 102 9.64 -10.59 8.35
N GLU A 103 9.46 -11.81 8.79
CA GLU A 103 10.53 -12.64 9.34
C GLU A 103 11.66 -12.88 8.32
N LEU A 104 12.91 -12.88 8.80
CA LEU A 104 14.10 -13.15 7.99
C LEU A 104 14.02 -14.49 7.24
N TYR A 105 13.41 -15.50 7.85
CA TYR A 105 13.19 -16.78 7.21
C TYR A 105 12.33 -16.68 5.94
N GLU A 106 11.25 -15.90 5.99
CA GLU A 106 10.40 -15.67 4.81
C GLU A 106 11.15 -14.84 3.75
N ALA A 107 11.94 -13.84 4.17
CA ALA A 107 12.80 -13.09 3.26
C ALA A 107 13.76 -14.01 2.48
N LYS A 108 14.44 -14.93 3.17
CA LYS A 108 15.33 -15.92 2.53
C LYS A 108 14.60 -16.81 1.54
N LYS A 109 13.36 -17.24 1.83
CA LYS A 109 12.55 -18.00 0.90
C LYS A 109 12.22 -17.22 -0.37
N VAL A 110 11.80 -15.95 -0.22
CA VAL A 110 11.49 -15.08 -1.36
C VAL A 110 12.73 -14.90 -2.23
N ILE A 111 13.87 -14.53 -1.64
CA ILE A 111 15.12 -14.35 -2.40
C ILE A 111 15.45 -15.63 -3.17
N LYS A 112 15.47 -16.78 -2.50
CA LYS A 112 15.80 -18.06 -3.12
C LYS A 112 14.86 -18.41 -4.28
N LYS A 113 13.57 -18.13 -4.12
CA LYS A 113 12.56 -18.34 -5.16
C LYS A 113 12.79 -17.46 -6.38
N GLU A 114 13.11 -16.16 -6.16
CA GLU A 114 13.19 -15.17 -7.24
C GLU A 114 14.51 -15.25 -8.02
N ILE A 115 15.66 -15.45 -7.34
CA ILE A 115 16.96 -15.51 -8.01
C ILE A 115 17.39 -16.96 -8.37
N GLY A 116 16.69 -17.97 -7.85
CA GLY A 116 17.01 -19.39 -8.05
C GLY A 116 18.16 -19.90 -7.16
N GLU A 117 18.27 -21.23 -7.11
CA GLU A 117 19.19 -21.94 -6.21
C GLU A 117 20.66 -21.59 -6.47
N ILE A 118 21.04 -21.50 -7.77
CA ILE A 118 22.44 -21.28 -8.17
C ILE A 118 22.93 -19.90 -7.72
N GLN A 119 22.14 -18.86 -7.98
CA GLN A 119 22.49 -17.50 -7.58
C GLN A 119 22.42 -17.32 -6.06
N TYR A 120 21.47 -18.00 -5.41
CA TYR A 120 21.33 -17.98 -3.96
C TYR A 120 22.59 -18.51 -3.23
N GLN A 121 23.29 -19.48 -3.79
CA GLN A 121 24.55 -20.01 -3.23
C GLN A 121 25.67 -18.95 -3.17
N ASN A 122 25.59 -17.89 -3.95
CA ASN A 122 26.56 -16.78 -3.87
C ASN A 122 26.29 -15.83 -2.68
N ILE A 123 25.14 -15.98 -2.02
CA ILE A 123 24.84 -15.18 -0.82
C ILE A 123 25.44 -15.90 0.40
N ILE A 124 26.40 -15.24 1.03
CA ILE A 124 27.10 -15.75 2.22
C ILE A 124 26.25 -15.55 3.46
N GLU A 125 25.67 -14.35 3.60
CA GLU A 125 24.93 -13.95 4.79
C GLU A 125 23.84 -12.96 4.40
N ILE A 126 22.67 -13.04 5.05
CA ILE A 126 21.60 -12.06 4.98
C ILE A 126 21.30 -11.64 6.41
N GLY A 127 21.47 -10.34 6.69
CA GLY A 127 21.19 -9.73 7.99
C GLY A 127 19.70 -9.50 8.23
N GLU A 128 19.40 -9.01 9.44
CA GLU A 128 18.06 -8.56 9.79
C GLU A 128 17.62 -7.37 8.91
N PRO A 129 16.30 -7.09 8.79
CA PRO A 129 15.82 -5.99 7.99
C PRO A 129 16.28 -4.64 8.56
N ILE A 130 16.86 -3.81 7.70
CA ILE A 130 17.32 -2.44 8.06
C ILE A 130 16.27 -1.39 7.80
N ALA A 131 15.33 -1.70 6.92
CA ALA A 131 14.16 -0.86 6.62
C ALA A 131 12.99 -1.73 6.19
N ALA A 132 11.79 -1.34 6.58
CA ALA A 132 10.56 -1.99 6.18
C ALA A 132 9.53 -0.92 5.79
N ALA A 133 8.97 -1.08 4.58
CA ALA A 133 7.93 -0.24 4.02
C ALA A 133 6.63 -1.05 3.82
N SER A 134 5.60 -0.43 3.26
CA SER A 134 4.30 -1.08 3.05
C SER A 134 4.39 -2.30 2.14
N ILE A 135 5.16 -2.23 1.05
CA ILE A 135 5.23 -3.29 0.03
C ILE A 135 6.53 -4.10 0.04
N ALA A 136 7.59 -3.59 0.66
CA ALA A 136 8.92 -4.19 0.60
C ALA A 136 9.70 -3.99 1.90
N GLN A 137 10.77 -4.73 2.07
CA GLN A 137 11.79 -4.48 3.09
C GLN A 137 13.19 -4.62 2.50
N VAL A 138 14.18 -4.06 3.21
CA VAL A 138 15.59 -4.05 2.78
C VAL A 138 16.44 -4.75 3.81
N HIS A 139 17.37 -5.58 3.35
CA HIS A 139 18.36 -6.28 4.17
C HIS A 139 19.75 -5.95 3.67
N PHE A 140 20.73 -5.85 4.56
CA PHE A 140 22.10 -5.99 4.16
C PHE A 140 22.43 -7.47 3.96
N ALA A 141 23.22 -7.75 2.94
CA ALA A 141 23.72 -9.08 2.64
C ALA A 141 25.18 -9.03 2.23
N LYS A 142 25.90 -10.15 2.44
CA LYS A 142 27.23 -10.39 1.87
C LYS A 142 27.11 -11.38 0.74
N ILE A 143 27.64 -11.03 -0.39
CA ILE A 143 27.68 -11.90 -1.59
C ILE A 143 29.13 -12.18 -1.99
N LYS A 144 29.33 -13.37 -2.55
CA LYS A 144 30.58 -13.74 -3.17
C LYS A 144 30.52 -13.33 -4.64
N ASN A 145 31.44 -12.44 -5.05
CA ASN A 145 31.58 -12.05 -6.45
C ASN A 145 33.01 -12.31 -6.88
N GLU A 146 33.18 -13.25 -7.81
CA GLU A 146 34.48 -13.73 -8.37
C GLU A 146 35.49 -14.08 -7.29
N ASN A 147 36.04 -13.67 -6.47
CA ASN A 147 36.93 -14.03 -5.34
C ASN A 147 36.91 -12.97 -4.22
N GLN A 148 35.95 -12.05 -4.27
CA GLN A 148 35.81 -10.99 -3.26
C GLN A 148 34.43 -11.04 -2.61
N GLU A 149 34.39 -10.79 -1.33
CA GLU A 149 33.13 -10.55 -0.62
C GLU A 149 32.73 -9.10 -0.84
N LYS A 150 31.45 -8.91 -1.18
CA LYS A 150 30.85 -7.58 -1.36
C LYS A 150 29.62 -7.45 -0.48
N GLN A 151 29.52 -6.34 0.23
CA GLN A 151 28.28 -5.97 0.92
C GLN A 151 27.31 -5.32 -0.04
N VAL A 152 26.05 -5.75 0.00
CA VAL A 152 24.96 -5.26 -0.83
C VAL A 152 23.72 -5.01 0.02
N ALA A 153 22.80 -4.18 -0.48
CA ALA A 153 21.46 -4.07 0.03
C ALA A 153 20.51 -4.86 -0.89
N ILE A 154 19.72 -5.76 -0.30
CA ILE A 154 18.71 -6.52 -1.04
C ILE A 154 17.34 -5.97 -0.66
N LYS A 155 16.61 -5.42 -1.65
CA LYS A 155 15.22 -5.01 -1.51
C LYS A 155 14.32 -6.15 -1.93
N ILE A 156 13.36 -6.50 -1.09
CA ILE A 156 12.53 -7.70 -1.23
C ILE A 156 11.08 -7.28 -1.08
N LEU A 157 10.23 -7.64 -2.04
CA LEU A 157 8.78 -7.49 -1.90
C LEU A 157 8.25 -8.41 -0.80
N ARG A 158 7.20 -7.95 -0.12
CA ARG A 158 6.50 -8.79 0.86
C ARG A 158 5.93 -10.04 0.21
N PRO A 159 5.99 -11.21 0.90
CA PRO A 159 5.35 -12.41 0.41
C PRO A 159 3.89 -12.15 0.04
N ASP A 160 3.45 -12.69 -1.08
CA ASP A 160 2.05 -12.67 -1.56
C ASP A 160 1.42 -11.26 -1.68
N ILE A 161 2.23 -10.19 -1.66
CA ILE A 161 1.74 -8.80 -1.69
C ILE A 161 0.95 -8.49 -2.96
N GLU A 162 1.39 -9.01 -4.10
CA GLU A 162 0.71 -8.84 -5.39
C GLU A 162 -0.69 -9.47 -5.39
N GLN A 163 -0.80 -10.69 -4.85
CA GLN A 163 -2.09 -11.36 -4.70
C GLN A 163 -3.02 -10.57 -3.77
N LEU A 164 -2.51 -10.12 -2.63
CA LEU A 164 -3.27 -9.32 -1.66
C LEU A 164 -3.82 -8.05 -2.30
N PHE A 165 -2.96 -7.29 -3.01
CA PHE A 165 -3.38 -6.07 -3.70
C PHE A 165 -4.45 -6.36 -4.75
N ASN A 166 -4.26 -7.36 -5.58
CA ASN A 166 -5.22 -7.71 -6.62
C ASN A 166 -6.59 -8.06 -6.03
N GLU A 167 -6.64 -8.85 -4.96
CA GLU A 167 -7.90 -9.23 -4.29
C GLU A 167 -8.59 -8.00 -3.67
N GLU A 168 -7.84 -7.11 -3.04
CA GLU A 168 -8.40 -5.93 -2.38
C GLU A 168 -8.81 -4.84 -3.37
N LEU A 169 -8.03 -4.62 -4.42
CA LEU A 169 -8.37 -3.70 -5.51
C LEU A 169 -9.58 -4.20 -6.34
N ASP A 170 -9.73 -5.50 -6.52
CA ASP A 170 -10.94 -6.08 -7.15
C ASP A 170 -12.20 -5.80 -6.31
N ALA A 171 -12.09 -5.88 -4.98
CA ALA A 171 -13.19 -5.57 -4.10
C ALA A 171 -13.49 -4.06 -4.07
N LEU A 172 -12.45 -3.21 -4.04
CA LEU A 172 -12.60 -1.75 -4.15
C LEU A 172 -13.22 -1.34 -5.50
N MET A 173 -12.86 -2.01 -6.60
CA MET A 173 -13.45 -1.79 -7.92
C MET A 173 -14.96 -2.08 -7.93
N LEU A 174 -15.36 -3.20 -7.32
CA LEU A 174 -16.77 -3.54 -7.18
C LEU A 174 -17.51 -2.48 -6.34
N PHE A 175 -16.89 -2.03 -5.24
CA PHE A 175 -17.45 -0.95 -4.41
C PHE A 175 -17.60 0.35 -5.18
N ALA A 176 -16.55 0.78 -5.89
CA ALA A 176 -16.57 1.99 -6.72
C ALA A 176 -17.68 1.94 -7.77
N TYR A 177 -17.84 0.82 -8.45
CA TYR A 177 -18.89 0.60 -9.43
C TYR A 177 -20.29 0.71 -8.81
N ILE A 178 -20.53 0.08 -7.65
CA ILE A 178 -21.82 0.17 -6.94
C ILE A 178 -22.10 1.63 -6.56
N VAL A 179 -21.14 2.33 -5.96
CA VAL A 179 -21.31 3.71 -5.50
C VAL A 179 -21.61 4.66 -6.67
N GLU A 180 -20.86 4.57 -7.76
CA GLU A 180 -21.10 5.42 -8.94
C GLU A 180 -22.47 5.18 -9.60
N ASN A 181 -22.96 3.94 -9.60
CA ASN A 181 -24.25 3.61 -10.21
C ASN A 181 -25.44 3.89 -9.30
N THR A 182 -25.24 3.92 -7.98
CA THR A 182 -26.32 4.15 -7.02
C THR A 182 -26.42 5.58 -6.51
N ILE A 183 -25.29 6.32 -6.51
CA ILE A 183 -25.23 7.68 -5.97
C ILE A 183 -24.89 8.68 -7.08
N SER A 184 -25.87 9.41 -7.57
CA SER A 184 -25.69 10.36 -8.67
C SER A 184 -24.61 11.41 -8.39
N LYS A 185 -24.46 11.88 -7.13
CA LYS A 185 -23.43 12.84 -6.72
C LYS A 185 -22.02 12.25 -6.76
N ALA A 186 -21.87 10.93 -6.59
CA ALA A 186 -20.58 10.26 -6.59
C ALA A 186 -20.00 10.07 -8.00
N LYS A 187 -20.82 10.12 -9.04
CA LYS A 187 -20.36 10.00 -10.44
C LYS A 187 -19.27 10.99 -10.81
N ARG A 188 -19.32 12.20 -10.26
CA ARG A 188 -18.30 13.24 -10.49
C ARG A 188 -16.92 12.87 -9.95
N LEU A 189 -16.88 12.01 -8.92
CA LEU A 189 -15.62 11.58 -8.26
C LEU A 189 -14.88 10.53 -9.08
N LYS A 190 -15.54 9.90 -10.06
CA LYS A 190 -14.94 8.90 -10.95
C LYS A 190 -14.17 7.82 -10.19
N LEU A 191 -14.81 7.24 -9.17
CA LEU A 191 -14.19 6.29 -8.26
C LEU A 191 -13.64 5.04 -8.96
N VAL A 192 -14.29 4.61 -10.06
CA VAL A 192 -13.81 3.51 -10.89
C VAL A 192 -12.48 3.86 -11.54
N GLU A 193 -12.34 5.07 -12.08
CA GLU A 193 -11.08 5.56 -12.66
C GLU A 193 -10.00 5.70 -11.58
N VAL A 194 -10.36 6.16 -10.38
CA VAL A 194 -9.47 6.26 -9.21
C VAL A 194 -8.89 4.89 -8.84
N VAL A 195 -9.72 3.84 -8.78
CA VAL A 195 -9.24 2.49 -8.44
C VAL A 195 -8.40 1.89 -9.58
N HIS A 196 -8.73 2.18 -10.84
CA HIS A 196 -7.88 1.80 -11.98
C HIS A 196 -6.50 2.43 -11.88
N LEU A 197 -6.42 3.74 -11.66
CA LEU A 197 -5.15 4.45 -11.54
C LEU A 197 -4.32 3.95 -10.34
N LEU A 198 -4.98 3.69 -9.20
CA LEU A 198 -4.32 3.09 -8.05
C LEU A 198 -3.72 1.71 -8.39
N ARG A 199 -4.44 0.89 -9.16
CA ARG A 199 -3.94 -0.41 -9.63
C ARG A 199 -2.70 -0.26 -10.53
N GLU A 200 -2.73 0.67 -11.48
CA GLU A 200 -1.59 0.93 -12.37
C GLU A 200 -0.35 1.37 -11.58
N ILE A 201 -0.50 2.35 -10.69
CA ILE A 201 0.59 2.83 -9.85
C ILE A 201 1.15 1.69 -8.97
N THR A 202 0.29 0.91 -8.35
CA THR A 202 0.71 -0.20 -7.48
C THR A 202 1.45 -1.29 -8.27
N ASN A 203 1.00 -1.61 -9.48
CA ASN A 203 1.70 -2.58 -10.33
C ASN A 203 3.10 -2.10 -10.73
N ILE A 204 3.26 -0.80 -11.02
CA ILE A 204 4.57 -0.21 -11.30
C ILE A 204 5.48 -0.27 -10.07
N GLU A 205 4.97 0.07 -8.89
CA GLU A 205 5.74 0.03 -7.64
C GLU A 205 6.18 -1.39 -7.24
N MET A 206 5.37 -2.40 -7.56
CA MET A 206 5.70 -3.80 -7.29
C MET A 206 6.70 -4.41 -8.28
N ASP A 207 6.94 -3.78 -9.42
CA ASP A 207 7.97 -4.23 -10.36
C ASP A 207 9.30 -3.51 -10.08
N LEU A 208 10.13 -4.11 -9.23
CA LEU A 208 11.44 -3.55 -8.85
C LEU A 208 12.40 -3.35 -10.02
N ARG A 209 12.11 -3.91 -11.20
CA ARG A 209 12.92 -3.69 -12.42
C ARG A 209 12.82 -2.25 -12.91
N PHE A 210 11.68 -1.60 -12.72
CA PHE A 210 11.53 -0.17 -13.03
C PHE A 210 12.41 0.70 -12.13
N GLU A 211 12.46 0.39 -10.83
CA GLU A 211 13.35 1.09 -9.89
C GLU A 211 14.83 0.87 -10.26
N ALA A 212 15.20 -0.36 -10.61
CA ALA A 212 16.56 -0.67 -11.06
C ALA A 212 16.93 0.05 -12.34
N ALA A 213 16.02 0.10 -13.32
CA ALA A 213 16.24 0.83 -14.58
C ALA A 213 16.40 2.33 -14.35
N ALA A 214 15.54 2.93 -13.52
CA ALA A 214 15.63 4.36 -13.17
C ALA A 214 16.94 4.69 -12.43
N ALA A 215 17.39 3.82 -11.50
CA ALA A 215 18.64 3.99 -10.80
C ALA A 215 19.85 3.91 -11.76
N ASN A 216 19.84 2.97 -12.70
CA ASN A 216 20.89 2.88 -13.72
C ASN A 216 20.91 4.10 -14.64
N GLU A 217 19.75 4.59 -15.10
CA GLU A 217 19.66 5.81 -15.90
C GLU A 217 20.20 7.02 -15.12
N LEU A 218 19.82 7.16 -13.86
CA LEU A 218 20.31 8.22 -12.99
C LEU A 218 21.84 8.14 -12.82
N TYR A 219 22.38 6.94 -12.60
CA TYR A 219 23.82 6.70 -12.53
C TYR A 219 24.55 7.17 -13.80
N GLU A 220 24.07 6.77 -14.98
CA GLU A 220 24.67 7.17 -16.26
C GLU A 220 24.63 8.69 -16.46
N ASN A 221 23.54 9.35 -16.09
CA ASN A 221 23.36 10.78 -16.23
C ASN A 221 24.22 11.60 -15.25
N THR A 222 24.52 11.05 -14.07
CA THR A 222 25.19 11.79 -12.97
C THR A 222 26.60 11.30 -12.65
N LYS A 223 27.12 10.31 -13.38
CA LYS A 223 28.45 9.70 -13.09
C LYS A 223 29.64 10.66 -13.12
N LEU A 224 29.49 11.80 -13.75
CA LEU A 224 30.51 12.87 -13.80
C LEU A 224 30.26 13.99 -12.78
N ASP A 225 29.14 13.99 -12.09
CA ASP A 225 28.78 15.02 -11.14
C ASP A 225 29.53 14.83 -9.82
N LYS A 226 30.18 15.90 -9.34
CA LYS A 226 30.90 15.86 -8.07
C LYS A 226 29.91 15.95 -6.89
N GLY A 227 30.08 15.06 -5.92
CA GLY A 227 29.28 15.06 -4.70
C GLY A 227 27.94 14.33 -4.82
N PHE A 228 27.66 13.70 -5.97
CA PHE A 228 26.51 12.86 -6.20
C PHE A 228 26.95 11.41 -6.46
N ASN A 229 26.33 10.44 -5.78
CA ASN A 229 26.66 9.04 -5.95
C ASN A 229 25.40 8.18 -5.95
N VAL A 230 25.19 7.44 -7.02
CA VAL A 230 24.10 6.48 -7.18
C VAL A 230 24.63 5.08 -6.91
N PRO A 231 23.99 4.29 -6.04
CA PRO A 231 24.37 2.89 -5.86
C PRO A 231 24.28 2.12 -7.18
N LYS A 232 25.25 1.26 -7.40
CA LYS A 232 25.20 0.35 -8.55
C LYS A 232 24.15 -0.75 -8.27
N ILE A 233 23.25 -0.95 -9.23
CA ILE A 233 22.25 -2.03 -9.23
C ILE A 233 22.81 -3.26 -9.99
#